data_5407c726031d0f25e175fc2790b1a73b
#
_entry.id   5407c726031d0f25e175fc2790b1a73b
#
_cell.length_a   1.000
_cell.length_b   1.000
_cell.length_c   1.000
_cell.angle_alpha   90.00
_cell.angle_beta   90.00
_cell.angle_gamma   90.00
#
_symmetry.space_group_name_H-M   'P 1'
#
loop_
_entity.id
_entity.type
_entity.pdbx_description
1 polymer ?
#
loop_
_entity_poly.entity_id
_entity_poly.type
_entity_poly.pdbx_seq_one_letter_code
_entity_poly.pdbx_strand_id
1 'polypeptide(L)'
;MIRALRSSFFRFFSTGLFIKSLIFSVILAFFQIFRTCTEDLGLFPFQQPRYINNTFIMMNMLSLLYVVPFGIALFASIHTGSDIQFRSINNKIATGVSRTSIFFSDLIVTVLTAEFSILFQMVIFYLYARFVPVKSNISVSGVIINSTLCIMVICAAFSAVYVLLQIFSSNKLLALIITLLIIPALIVSTQLMKSKLEEPYRLYQYEEDENGDPKVTGWTVNPNYIGGTPRTILKFVYDTSPYSFYFFESDKDSLKTETEAAGIVFLAATALGVLSINKKEYP
;
A
#
# COMPACT_ATOMS: atom_id res chain seq x y z
N MET A 1 -1.78 1.82 29.56
CA MET A 1 -2.22 1.96 28.17
C MET A 1 -3.13 3.17 27.95
N ILE A 2 -4.24 3.36 28.67
CA ILE A 2 -5.19 4.46 28.48
C ILE A 2 -4.51 5.85 28.57
N ARG A 3 -3.61 6.07 29.57
CA ARG A 3 -2.89 7.34 29.71
C ARG A 3 -2.00 7.64 28.50
N ALA A 4 -1.28 6.64 27.97
CA ALA A 4 -0.46 6.78 26.77
C ALA A 4 -1.31 7.15 25.56
N LEU A 5 -2.40 6.41 25.35
CA LEU A 5 -3.32 6.65 24.24
C LEU A 5 -3.95 8.05 24.28
N ARG A 6 -4.43 8.47 25.46
CA ARG A 6 -4.95 9.84 25.67
C ARG A 6 -3.90 10.91 25.34
N SER A 7 -2.64 10.71 25.75
CA SER A 7 -1.54 11.62 25.44
C SER A 7 -1.25 11.69 23.93
N SER A 8 -1.22 10.55 23.25
CA SER A 8 -0.98 10.50 21.80
C SER A 8 -2.14 11.13 21.01
N PHE A 9 -3.39 10.88 21.39
CA PHE A 9 -4.55 11.56 20.78
C PHE A 9 -4.56 13.06 21.06
N PHE A 10 -4.28 13.48 22.29
CA PHE A 10 -4.21 14.91 22.61
C PHE A 10 -3.17 15.60 21.71
N ARG A 11 -2.00 15.02 21.56
CA ARG A 11 -0.97 15.54 20.66
C ARG A 11 -1.42 15.55 19.18
N PHE A 12 -2.06 14.48 18.72
CA PHE A 12 -2.61 14.39 17.36
C PHE A 12 -3.53 15.58 17.03
N PHE A 13 -4.41 15.93 17.94
CA PHE A 13 -5.32 17.06 17.75
C PHE A 13 -4.64 18.42 17.99
N SER A 14 -3.86 18.56 19.07
CA SER A 14 -3.26 19.85 19.46
C SER A 14 -2.16 20.34 18.52
N THR A 15 -1.42 19.43 17.86
CA THR A 15 -0.39 19.80 16.88
C THR A 15 -0.93 20.06 15.48
N GLY A 16 -2.24 19.98 15.31
CA GLY A 16 -2.89 20.14 14.00
C GLY A 16 -2.59 18.98 13.03
N LEU A 17 -2.05 17.85 13.50
CA LEU A 17 -1.81 16.68 12.64
C LEU A 17 -3.11 16.12 12.07
N PHE A 18 -4.20 16.18 12.81
CA PHE A 18 -5.53 15.81 12.33
C PHE A 18 -5.93 16.66 11.11
N ILE A 19 -5.77 17.99 11.20
CA ILE A 19 -6.10 18.91 10.10
C ILE A 19 -5.20 18.62 8.89
N LYS A 20 -3.90 18.38 9.11
CA LYS A 20 -2.96 18.05 8.02
C LYS A 20 -3.31 16.74 7.34
N SER A 21 -3.72 15.70 8.08
CA SER A 21 -4.17 14.43 7.51
C SER A 21 -5.47 14.58 6.73
N LEU A 22 -6.39 15.41 7.19
CA LEU A 22 -7.64 15.72 6.50
C LEU A 22 -7.37 16.48 5.20
N ILE A 23 -6.52 17.51 5.22
CA ILE A 23 -6.11 18.23 4.00
C ILE A 23 -5.46 17.29 3.00
N PHE A 24 -4.56 16.41 3.45
CA PHE A 24 -3.94 15.39 2.60
C PHE A 24 -5.00 14.49 1.96
N SER A 25 -5.98 14.01 2.72
CA SER A 25 -7.07 13.17 2.21
C SER A 25 -7.94 13.90 1.18
N VAL A 26 -8.22 15.21 1.39
CA VAL A 26 -8.96 16.04 0.42
C VAL A 26 -8.18 16.21 -0.88
N ILE A 27 -6.87 16.48 -0.79
CA ILE A 27 -5.99 16.61 -1.97
C ILE A 27 -5.97 15.30 -2.76
N LEU A 28 -5.85 14.16 -2.07
CA LEU A 28 -5.89 12.85 -2.72
C LEU A 28 -7.22 12.58 -3.42
N ALA A 29 -8.34 12.89 -2.76
CA ALA A 29 -9.66 12.75 -3.35
C ALA A 29 -9.81 13.59 -4.62
N PHE A 30 -9.38 14.84 -4.56
CA PHE A 30 -9.40 15.73 -5.72
C PHE A 30 -8.54 15.18 -6.86
N PHE A 31 -7.34 14.71 -6.55
CA PHE A 31 -6.43 14.13 -7.54
C PHE A 31 -7.02 12.88 -8.21
N GLN A 32 -7.66 12.00 -7.45
CA GLN A 32 -8.31 10.80 -7.99
C GLN A 32 -9.49 11.15 -8.89
N ILE A 33 -10.37 12.06 -8.46
CA ILE A 33 -11.51 12.51 -9.27
C ILE A 33 -10.99 13.17 -10.55
N PHE A 34 -9.99 14.06 -10.44
CA PHE A 34 -9.40 14.73 -11.58
C PHE A 34 -8.81 13.72 -12.58
N ARG A 35 -8.06 12.72 -12.10
CA ARG A 35 -7.51 11.66 -12.94
C ARG A 35 -8.63 10.91 -13.68
N THR A 36 -9.67 10.51 -12.97
CA THR A 36 -10.80 9.77 -13.54
C THR A 36 -11.54 10.62 -14.59
N CYS A 37 -11.79 11.89 -14.30
CA CYS A 37 -12.42 12.80 -15.28
C CYS A 37 -11.55 13.05 -16.51
N THR A 38 -10.22 13.13 -16.35
CA THR A 38 -9.30 13.34 -17.49
C THR A 38 -9.14 12.10 -18.35
N GLU A 39 -9.24 10.91 -17.78
CA GLU A 39 -9.32 9.65 -18.49
C GLU A 39 -10.61 9.57 -19.33
N ASP A 40 -11.76 10.02 -18.78
CA ASP A 40 -13.03 10.09 -19.48
C ASP A 40 -13.05 11.12 -20.63
N LEU A 41 -12.35 12.25 -20.47
CA LEU A 41 -12.28 13.33 -21.46
C LEU A 41 -11.26 13.06 -22.58
N GLY A 42 -10.50 11.96 -22.53
CA GLY A 42 -9.52 11.61 -23.55
C GLY A 42 -8.33 12.54 -23.64
N LEU A 43 -8.03 13.26 -22.57
CA LEU A 43 -6.88 14.16 -22.50
C LEU A 43 -5.54 13.40 -22.42
N PHE A 44 -5.57 12.10 -22.16
CA PHE A 44 -4.42 11.20 -22.24
C PHE A 44 -4.63 10.17 -23.37
N PRO A 45 -3.56 9.80 -24.10
CA PRO A 45 -3.65 8.93 -25.28
C PRO A 45 -3.99 7.45 -24.97
N PHE A 46 -4.27 7.12 -23.71
CA PHE A 46 -4.69 5.78 -23.31
C PHE A 46 -6.18 5.62 -23.57
N GLN A 47 -6.54 4.57 -24.30
CA GLN A 47 -7.89 4.26 -24.77
C GLN A 47 -8.93 4.49 -23.68
N GLN A 48 -9.89 5.36 -23.99
CA GLN A 48 -11.01 5.67 -23.11
C GLN A 48 -11.82 4.41 -22.82
N PRO A 49 -12.08 4.06 -21.56
CA PRO A 49 -13.22 3.22 -21.29
C PRO A 49 -14.47 4.05 -21.58
N ARG A 50 -15.13 3.81 -22.71
CA ARG A 50 -16.47 4.39 -22.98
C ARG A 50 -17.50 4.06 -21.91
N TYR A 51 -17.12 3.21 -20.94
CA TYR A 51 -17.97 2.73 -19.84
C TYR A 51 -17.12 2.44 -18.62
N ILE A 52 -17.45 3.06 -17.51
CA ILE A 52 -16.89 2.71 -16.20
C ILE A 52 -17.45 1.34 -15.81
N ASN A 53 -16.58 0.36 -15.67
CA ASN A 53 -16.92 -0.97 -15.17
C ASN A 53 -16.41 -1.17 -13.75
N ASN A 54 -16.78 -2.27 -13.10
CA ASN A 54 -16.33 -2.57 -11.74
C ASN A 54 -14.82 -2.74 -11.63
N THR A 55 -14.16 -3.26 -12.65
CA THR A 55 -12.70 -3.40 -12.72
C THR A 55 -12.02 -2.04 -12.68
N PHE A 56 -12.55 -1.07 -13.44
CA PHE A 56 -12.04 0.29 -13.43
C PHE A 56 -12.17 0.94 -12.04
N ILE A 57 -13.33 0.79 -11.38
CA ILE A 57 -13.55 1.30 -10.02
C ILE A 57 -12.55 0.65 -9.05
N MET A 58 -12.41 -0.66 -9.12
CA MET A 58 -11.48 -1.41 -8.28
C MET A 58 -10.04 -0.94 -8.48
N MET A 59 -9.56 -0.82 -9.71
CA MET A 59 -8.21 -0.33 -10.03
C MET A 59 -7.96 1.08 -9.52
N ASN A 60 -8.97 1.96 -9.62
CA ASN A 60 -8.86 3.30 -9.06
C ASN A 60 -8.78 3.30 -7.54
N MET A 61 -9.56 2.46 -6.86
CA MET A 61 -9.47 2.29 -5.40
C MET A 61 -8.09 1.75 -5.00
N LEU A 62 -7.62 0.68 -5.65
CA LEU A 62 -6.32 0.07 -5.37
C LEU A 62 -5.15 1.02 -5.66
N SER A 63 -5.32 1.99 -6.56
CA SER A 63 -4.30 3.03 -6.80
C SER A 63 -3.99 3.90 -5.57
N LEU A 64 -4.85 3.90 -4.54
CA LEU A 64 -4.55 4.53 -3.25
C LEU A 64 -3.30 3.95 -2.59
N LEU A 65 -2.97 2.68 -2.84
CA LEU A 65 -1.77 2.04 -2.31
C LEU A 65 -0.46 2.67 -2.82
N TYR A 66 -0.50 3.45 -3.91
CA TYR A 66 0.68 4.22 -4.35
C TYR A 66 0.89 5.50 -3.54
N VAL A 67 -0.15 6.09 -2.97
CA VAL A 67 -0.07 7.43 -2.39
C VAL A 67 -0.32 7.45 -0.88
N VAL A 68 -1.28 6.67 -0.39
CA VAL A 68 -1.61 6.63 1.05
C VAL A 68 -0.41 6.20 1.91
N PRO A 69 0.39 5.17 1.55
CA PRO A 69 1.56 4.79 2.32
C PRO A 69 2.62 5.89 2.44
N PHE A 70 2.78 6.79 1.45
CA PHE A 70 3.65 7.96 1.59
C PHE A 70 3.13 8.92 2.67
N GLY A 71 1.82 9.15 2.70
CA GLY A 71 1.18 9.95 3.76
C GLY A 71 1.39 9.33 5.13
N ILE A 72 1.25 8.01 5.25
CA ILE A 72 1.49 7.28 6.50
C ILE A 72 2.95 7.41 6.94
N ALA A 73 3.92 7.30 6.01
CA ALA A 73 5.34 7.46 6.31
C ALA A 73 5.66 8.85 6.88
N LEU A 74 5.13 9.90 6.24
CA LEU A 74 5.25 11.28 6.72
C LEU A 74 4.60 11.44 8.09
N PHE A 75 3.38 10.93 8.26
CA PHE A 75 2.66 11.00 9.52
C PHE A 75 3.40 10.28 10.67
N ALA A 76 3.84 9.03 10.45
CA ALA A 76 4.60 8.27 11.43
C ALA A 76 5.90 8.99 11.82
N SER A 77 6.60 9.60 10.85
CA SER A 77 7.80 10.40 11.12
C SER A 77 7.50 11.64 11.95
N ILE A 78 6.42 12.37 11.66
CA ILE A 78 6.06 13.56 12.43
C ILE A 78 5.53 13.17 13.82
N HIS A 79 4.74 12.13 13.92
CA HIS A 79 4.11 11.71 15.18
C HIS A 79 5.09 10.97 16.08
N THR A 80 5.56 9.79 15.66
CA THR A 80 6.44 8.93 16.46
C THR A 80 7.90 9.38 16.41
N GLY A 81 8.39 9.74 15.22
CA GLY A 81 9.78 10.17 15.03
C GLY A 81 10.14 11.43 15.79
N SER A 82 9.18 12.37 15.95
CA SER A 82 9.41 13.57 16.79
C SER A 82 9.53 13.23 18.27
N ASP A 83 8.80 12.25 18.78
CA ASP A 83 8.89 11.81 20.17
C ASP A 83 10.28 11.25 20.49
N ILE A 84 10.85 10.54 19.54
CA ILE A 84 12.20 9.99 19.67
C ILE A 84 13.24 11.11 19.59
N GLN A 85 13.14 11.99 18.60
CA GLN A 85 14.08 13.07 18.36
C GLN A 85 14.14 14.06 19.53
N PHE A 86 12.98 14.44 20.08
CA PHE A 86 12.89 15.39 21.20
C PHE A 86 12.92 14.72 22.57
N ARG A 87 13.22 13.42 22.63
CA ARG A 87 13.30 12.63 23.88
C ARG A 87 12.03 12.67 24.72
N SER A 88 10.87 13.01 24.14
CA SER A 88 9.60 13.05 24.88
C SER A 88 9.16 11.66 25.35
N ILE A 89 9.68 10.60 24.74
CA ILE A 89 9.53 9.21 25.22
C ILE A 89 10.08 9.07 26.64
N ASN A 90 11.25 9.67 26.96
CA ASN A 90 11.84 9.59 28.29
C ASN A 90 10.95 10.20 29.36
N ASN A 91 10.32 11.34 29.04
CA ASN A 91 9.36 11.98 29.94
C ASN A 91 8.12 11.11 30.18
N LYS A 92 7.62 10.43 29.14
CA LYS A 92 6.51 9.48 29.27
C LYS A 92 6.88 8.29 30.16
N ILE A 93 8.10 7.75 30.02
CA ILE A 93 8.61 6.65 30.86
C ILE A 93 8.79 7.12 32.30
N ALA A 94 9.37 8.30 32.54
CA ALA A 94 9.56 8.89 33.85
C ALA A 94 8.22 9.11 34.60
N THR A 95 7.13 9.37 33.91
CA THR A 95 5.78 9.46 34.48
C THR A 95 5.08 8.11 34.68
N GLY A 96 5.82 7.00 34.52
CA GLY A 96 5.34 5.64 34.78
C GLY A 96 4.55 5.00 33.61
N VAL A 97 4.62 5.55 32.40
CA VAL A 97 4.02 4.93 31.22
C VAL A 97 4.94 3.82 30.70
N SER A 98 4.42 2.60 30.57
CA SER A 98 5.21 1.48 30.04
C SER A 98 5.59 1.69 28.57
N ARG A 99 6.79 1.24 28.19
CA ARG A 99 7.30 1.33 26.81
C ARG A 99 6.37 0.69 25.78
N THR A 100 5.84 -0.48 26.11
CA THR A 100 4.85 -1.19 25.29
C THR A 100 3.58 -0.35 25.08
N SER A 101 3.09 0.35 26.12
CA SER A 101 1.93 1.24 25.99
C SER A 101 2.21 2.45 25.10
N ILE A 102 3.45 2.95 25.09
CA ILE A 102 3.85 4.04 24.17
C ILE A 102 3.82 3.52 22.73
N PHE A 103 4.43 2.36 22.47
CA PHE A 103 4.40 1.74 21.13
C PHE A 103 2.98 1.56 20.59
N PHE A 104 2.12 0.91 21.38
CA PHE A 104 0.73 0.67 20.93
C PHE A 104 -0.06 1.95 20.79
N SER A 105 0.17 2.98 21.59
CA SER A 105 -0.52 4.26 21.43
C SER A 105 -0.15 4.95 20.12
N ASP A 106 1.13 4.93 19.74
CA ASP A 106 1.60 5.54 18.50
C ASP A 106 1.17 4.71 17.27
N LEU A 107 1.20 3.37 17.37
CA LEU A 107 0.69 2.47 16.34
C LEU A 107 -0.81 2.69 16.10
N ILE A 108 -1.62 2.71 17.14
CA ILE A 108 -3.08 2.91 17.04
C ILE A 108 -3.39 4.25 16.37
N VAL A 109 -2.74 5.33 16.79
CA VAL A 109 -2.99 6.67 16.18
C VAL A 109 -2.57 6.68 14.73
N THR A 110 -1.45 6.04 14.36
CA THR A 110 -0.99 5.96 12.97
C THR A 110 -1.95 5.14 12.10
N VAL A 111 -2.37 3.96 12.57
CA VAL A 111 -3.36 3.12 11.88
C VAL A 111 -4.68 3.87 11.71
N LEU A 112 -5.23 4.45 12.79
CA LEU A 112 -6.49 5.18 12.70
C LEU A 112 -6.43 6.37 11.72
N THR A 113 -5.28 7.03 11.61
CA THR A 113 -5.09 8.11 10.63
C THR A 113 -5.10 7.58 9.20
N ALA A 114 -4.47 6.44 8.95
CA ALA A 114 -4.49 5.76 7.66
C ALA A 114 -5.91 5.32 7.28
N GLU A 115 -6.59 4.64 8.21
CA GLU A 115 -7.95 4.14 8.03
C GLU A 115 -8.97 5.27 7.79
N PHE A 116 -8.83 6.37 8.53
CA PHE A 116 -9.64 7.56 8.31
C PHE A 116 -9.47 8.11 6.89
N SER A 117 -8.22 8.19 6.39
CA SER A 117 -7.94 8.67 5.04
C SER A 117 -8.57 7.74 3.99
N ILE A 118 -8.49 6.43 4.17
CA ILE A 118 -9.05 5.43 3.25
C ILE A 118 -10.60 5.50 3.26
N LEU A 119 -11.22 5.54 4.44
CA LEU A 119 -12.67 5.64 4.55
C LEU A 119 -13.20 6.94 3.92
N PHE A 120 -12.48 8.04 4.08
CA PHE A 120 -12.83 9.30 3.45
C PHE A 120 -12.79 9.17 1.91
N GLN A 121 -11.76 8.51 1.36
CA GLN A 121 -11.66 8.23 -0.07
C GLN A 121 -12.79 7.31 -0.55
N MET A 122 -13.12 6.26 0.24
CA MET A 122 -14.25 5.37 -0.05
C MET A 122 -15.56 6.15 -0.23
N VAL A 123 -15.85 7.08 0.70
CA VAL A 123 -17.08 7.89 0.63
C VAL A 123 -17.11 8.72 -0.65
N ILE A 124 -15.99 9.37 -0.99
CA ILE A 124 -15.89 10.18 -2.21
C ILE A 124 -16.06 9.32 -3.45
N PHE A 125 -15.38 8.16 -3.51
CA PHE A 125 -15.52 7.25 -4.64
C PHE A 125 -16.93 6.68 -4.79
N TYR A 126 -17.58 6.37 -3.68
CA TYR A 126 -18.98 5.93 -3.69
C TYR A 126 -19.91 7.01 -4.25
N LEU A 127 -19.74 8.26 -3.80
CA LEU A 127 -20.51 9.39 -4.32
C LEU A 127 -20.24 9.60 -5.82
N TYR A 128 -18.96 9.57 -6.24
CA TYR A 128 -18.59 9.68 -7.65
C TYR A 128 -19.26 8.58 -8.49
N ALA A 129 -19.13 7.32 -8.09
CA ALA A 129 -19.70 6.18 -8.80
C ALA A 129 -21.24 6.23 -8.91
N ARG A 130 -21.90 7.00 -8.02
CA ARG A 130 -23.36 7.20 -8.07
C ARG A 130 -23.79 8.11 -9.21
N PHE A 131 -22.94 9.05 -9.63
CA PHE A 131 -23.24 10.02 -10.69
C PHE A 131 -22.75 9.58 -12.07
N VAL A 132 -21.90 8.57 -12.16
CA VAL A 132 -21.35 8.06 -13.43
C VAL A 132 -22.08 6.78 -13.84
N PRO A 133 -22.51 6.65 -15.11
CA PRO A 133 -23.19 5.44 -15.57
C PRO A 133 -22.22 4.24 -15.60
N VAL A 134 -22.47 3.26 -14.75
CA VAL A 134 -21.69 2.02 -14.66
C VAL A 134 -22.44 0.90 -15.35
N LYS A 135 -21.84 0.32 -16.39
CA LYS A 135 -22.37 -0.88 -17.06
C LYS A 135 -21.76 -2.13 -16.43
N SER A 136 -22.43 -2.68 -15.43
CA SER A 136 -22.10 -4.03 -14.95
C SER A 136 -23.23 -4.65 -14.14
N ASN A 137 -23.31 -5.97 -14.14
CA ASN A 137 -24.23 -6.76 -13.33
C ASN A 137 -23.78 -6.93 -11.87
N ILE A 138 -22.63 -6.37 -11.50
CA ILE A 138 -22.06 -6.49 -10.16
C ILE A 138 -22.34 -5.20 -9.36
N SER A 139 -22.64 -5.33 -8.08
CA SER A 139 -22.89 -4.19 -7.20
C SER A 139 -21.62 -3.34 -7.05
N VAL A 140 -21.67 -2.10 -7.50
CA VAL A 140 -20.60 -1.10 -7.32
C VAL A 140 -20.18 -0.99 -5.85
N SER A 141 -21.13 -1.04 -4.92
CA SER A 141 -20.89 -1.01 -3.48
C SER A 141 -20.05 -2.19 -3.01
N GLY A 142 -20.33 -3.41 -3.50
CA GLY A 142 -19.56 -4.60 -3.13
C GLY A 142 -18.09 -4.51 -3.56
N VAL A 143 -17.84 -4.01 -4.77
CA VAL A 143 -16.47 -3.81 -5.27
C VAL A 143 -15.72 -2.78 -4.44
N ILE A 144 -16.34 -1.64 -4.16
CA ILE A 144 -15.73 -0.57 -3.36
C ILE A 144 -15.42 -1.07 -1.94
N ILE A 145 -16.36 -1.77 -1.30
CA ILE A 145 -16.18 -2.28 0.07
C ILE A 145 -15.03 -3.29 0.12
N ASN A 146 -14.99 -4.27 -0.78
CA ASN A 146 -13.96 -5.29 -0.78
C ASN A 146 -12.56 -4.69 -1.04
N SER A 147 -12.44 -3.81 -2.02
CA SER A 147 -11.18 -3.12 -2.29
C SER A 147 -10.74 -2.26 -1.11
N THR A 148 -11.67 -1.55 -0.46
CA THR A 148 -11.40 -0.74 0.72
C THR A 148 -10.87 -1.59 1.87
N LEU A 149 -11.51 -2.72 2.19
CA LEU A 149 -11.05 -3.61 3.25
C LEU A 149 -9.65 -4.16 2.99
N CYS A 150 -9.34 -4.55 1.76
CA CYS A 150 -8.01 -4.98 1.37
C CYS A 150 -6.97 -3.86 1.60
N ILE A 151 -7.24 -2.64 1.11
CA ILE A 151 -6.36 -1.49 1.27
C ILE A 151 -6.15 -1.15 2.76
N MET A 152 -7.19 -1.22 3.58
CA MET A 152 -7.12 -0.99 5.02
C MET A 152 -6.12 -1.94 5.69
N VAL A 153 -6.21 -3.24 5.44
CA VAL A 153 -5.28 -4.22 6.02
C VAL A 153 -3.84 -3.98 5.56
N ILE A 154 -3.63 -3.67 4.27
CA ILE A 154 -2.30 -3.37 3.73
C ILE A 154 -1.74 -2.07 4.34
N CYS A 155 -2.54 -1.01 4.46
CA CYS A 155 -2.11 0.24 5.06
C CYS A 155 -1.86 0.12 6.57
N ALA A 156 -2.60 -0.73 7.29
CA ALA A 156 -2.29 -1.09 8.67
C ALA A 156 -0.91 -1.76 8.77
N ALA A 157 -0.57 -2.67 7.85
CA ALA A 157 0.75 -3.30 7.80
C ALA A 157 1.86 -2.27 7.54
N PHE A 158 1.69 -1.36 6.59
CA PHE A 158 2.62 -0.24 6.38
C PHE A 158 2.77 0.62 7.63
N SER A 159 1.67 0.94 8.32
CA SER A 159 1.69 1.69 9.57
C SER A 159 2.55 1.02 10.64
N ALA A 160 2.40 -0.30 10.82
CA ALA A 160 3.20 -1.06 11.78
C ALA A 160 4.69 -1.08 11.43
N VAL A 161 5.03 -1.30 10.16
CA VAL A 161 6.41 -1.27 9.66
C VAL A 161 7.03 0.12 9.85
N TYR A 162 6.30 1.19 9.55
CA TYR A 162 6.83 2.55 9.66
C TYR A 162 7.03 2.98 11.12
N VAL A 163 6.10 2.65 12.02
CA VAL A 163 6.28 2.90 13.46
C VAL A 163 7.46 2.09 14.00
N LEU A 164 7.61 0.82 13.60
CA LEU A 164 8.77 -0.01 13.95
C LEU A 164 10.08 0.65 13.51
N LEU A 165 10.17 1.13 12.25
CA LEU A 165 11.37 1.77 11.72
C LEU A 165 11.69 3.09 12.42
N GLN A 166 10.67 3.88 12.80
CA GLN A 166 10.89 5.09 13.60
C GLN A 166 11.47 4.75 14.97
N ILE A 167 10.99 3.69 15.60
CA ILE A 167 11.52 3.25 16.92
C ILE A 167 12.92 2.66 16.77
N PHE A 168 13.15 1.85 15.76
CA PHE A 168 14.44 1.20 15.51
C PHE A 168 15.53 2.23 15.19
N SER A 169 15.25 3.20 14.34
CA SER A 169 16.15 4.30 14.01
C SER A 169 16.11 5.38 15.07
N SER A 170 17.26 5.74 15.63
CA SER A 170 17.37 6.88 16.56
C SER A 170 17.27 8.24 15.83
N ASN A 171 17.31 8.24 14.50
CA ASN A 171 17.29 9.42 13.66
C ASN A 171 15.99 9.47 12.86
N LYS A 172 15.15 10.47 13.17
CA LYS A 172 13.86 10.70 12.49
C LYS A 172 13.99 10.82 10.99
N LEU A 173 15.02 11.54 10.52
CA LEU A 173 15.20 11.83 9.10
C LEU A 173 15.63 10.58 8.33
N LEU A 174 16.54 9.78 8.90
CA LEU A 174 16.94 8.49 8.33
C LEU A 174 15.76 7.55 8.25
N ALA A 175 14.97 7.43 9.31
CA ALA A 175 13.77 6.58 9.32
C ALA A 175 12.77 7.04 8.25
N LEU A 176 12.56 8.35 8.09
CA LEU A 176 11.69 8.90 7.05
C LEU A 176 12.18 8.53 5.65
N ILE A 177 13.47 8.70 5.37
CA ILE A 177 14.04 8.35 4.06
C ILE A 177 13.83 6.86 3.77
N ILE A 178 14.13 5.99 4.72
CA ILE A 178 13.95 4.54 4.56
C ILE A 178 12.48 4.21 4.29
N THR A 179 11.54 4.77 5.07
CA THR A 179 10.11 4.51 4.89
C THR A 179 9.59 4.99 3.53
N LEU A 180 10.06 6.13 3.04
CA LEU A 180 9.69 6.64 1.72
C LEU A 180 10.27 5.80 0.58
N LEU A 181 11.44 5.16 0.77
CA LEU A 181 12.07 4.30 -0.24
C LEU A 181 11.45 2.90 -0.31
N ILE A 182 10.78 2.42 0.73
CA ILE A 182 10.14 1.10 0.74
C ILE A 182 9.11 0.98 -0.38
N ILE A 183 8.31 2.00 -0.61
CA ILE A 183 7.23 1.96 -1.60
C ILE A 183 7.77 1.78 -3.03
N PRO A 184 8.65 2.67 -3.55
CA PRO A 184 9.21 2.47 -4.89
C PRO A 184 10.02 1.18 -5.00
N ALA A 185 10.72 0.76 -3.94
CA ALA A 185 11.45 -0.51 -3.92
C ALA A 185 10.51 -1.71 -4.10
N LEU A 186 9.36 -1.72 -3.40
CA LEU A 186 8.35 -2.76 -3.55
C LEU A 186 7.72 -2.76 -4.94
N ILE A 187 7.41 -1.59 -5.50
CA ILE A 187 6.84 -1.45 -6.85
C ILE A 187 7.83 -2.00 -7.89
N VAL A 188 9.08 -1.56 -7.85
CA VAL A 188 10.12 -2.00 -8.80
C VAL A 188 10.39 -3.50 -8.66
N SER A 189 10.52 -4.02 -7.44
CA SER A 189 10.74 -5.45 -7.21
C SER A 189 9.58 -6.30 -7.72
N THR A 190 8.33 -5.88 -7.51
CA THR A 190 7.14 -6.57 -8.03
C THR A 190 7.12 -6.58 -9.56
N GLN A 191 7.47 -5.45 -10.19
CA GLN A 191 7.57 -5.35 -11.64
C GLN A 191 8.65 -6.28 -12.22
N LEU A 192 9.82 -6.33 -11.58
CA LEU A 192 10.91 -7.21 -11.99
C LEU A 192 10.54 -8.70 -11.82
N MET A 193 9.86 -9.05 -10.72
CA MET A 193 9.35 -10.40 -10.51
C MET A 193 8.33 -10.78 -11.58
N LYS A 194 7.40 -9.88 -11.90
CA LYS A 194 6.41 -10.07 -12.96
C LYS A 194 7.08 -10.36 -14.30
N SER A 195 8.00 -9.49 -14.73
CA SER A 195 8.69 -9.68 -16.02
C SER A 195 9.40 -11.04 -16.11
N LYS A 196 9.96 -11.52 -15.00
CA LYS A 196 10.60 -12.85 -14.94
C LYS A 196 9.60 -14.01 -14.95
N LEU A 197 8.41 -13.81 -14.36
CA LEU A 197 7.36 -14.82 -14.36
C LEU A 197 6.63 -14.90 -15.72
N GLU A 198 6.60 -13.82 -16.49
CA GLU A 198 6.01 -13.77 -17.83
C GLU A 198 6.93 -14.35 -18.92
N GLU A 199 8.21 -14.56 -18.64
CA GLU A 199 9.14 -15.17 -19.60
C GLU A 199 8.66 -16.57 -20.02
N PRO A 200 8.40 -16.79 -21.33
CA PRO A 200 7.94 -18.09 -21.82
C PRO A 200 9.08 -19.10 -21.80
N TYR A 201 8.76 -20.38 -21.58
CA TYR A 201 9.74 -21.46 -21.64
C TYR A 201 10.31 -21.64 -23.05
N ARG A 202 9.49 -21.42 -24.10
CA ARG A 202 9.86 -21.60 -25.51
C ARG A 202 9.82 -20.27 -26.24
N LEU A 203 10.88 -19.98 -26.95
CA LEU A 203 10.93 -18.89 -27.94
C LEU A 203 10.67 -19.49 -29.30
N TYR A 204 9.57 -19.14 -29.93
CA TYR A 204 9.19 -19.60 -31.26
C TYR A 204 9.93 -18.78 -32.31
N GLN A 205 10.46 -19.50 -33.34
CA GLN A 205 11.04 -18.90 -34.51
C GLN A 205 9.97 -18.83 -35.59
N TYR A 206 9.84 -17.68 -36.22
CA TYR A 206 8.88 -17.43 -37.27
C TYR A 206 9.62 -17.14 -38.57
N GLU A 207 9.17 -17.77 -39.67
CA GLU A 207 9.54 -17.40 -41.03
C GLU A 207 8.26 -17.05 -41.80
N GLU A 208 8.36 -16.12 -42.75
CA GLU A 208 7.25 -15.80 -43.65
C GLU A 208 7.04 -16.91 -44.65
N ASP A 209 5.81 -17.37 -44.85
CA ASP A 209 5.46 -18.32 -45.92
C ASP A 209 5.35 -17.58 -47.24
N GLU A 210 5.03 -18.32 -48.33
CA GLU A 210 4.91 -17.78 -49.68
C GLU A 210 3.80 -16.68 -49.81
N ASN A 211 2.91 -16.60 -48.83
CA ASN A 211 1.83 -15.60 -48.78
C ASN A 211 2.17 -14.42 -47.86
N GLY A 212 3.34 -14.41 -47.19
CA GLY A 212 3.76 -13.41 -46.24
C GLY A 212 3.18 -13.61 -44.82
N ASP A 213 2.58 -14.75 -44.55
CA ASP A 213 2.05 -15.06 -43.21
C ASP A 213 3.15 -15.69 -42.31
N PRO A 214 3.19 -15.32 -41.01
CA PRO A 214 4.18 -15.83 -40.08
C PRO A 214 3.93 -17.31 -39.76
N LYS A 215 4.83 -18.20 -40.22
CA LYS A 215 4.80 -19.64 -39.95
C LYS A 215 5.87 -20.01 -38.93
N VAL A 216 5.46 -20.79 -37.90
CA VAL A 216 6.40 -21.29 -36.89
C VAL A 216 7.28 -22.38 -37.52
N THR A 217 8.60 -22.15 -37.60
CA THR A 217 9.61 -23.09 -38.17
C THR A 217 10.36 -23.84 -37.12
N GLY A 218 10.38 -23.35 -35.88
CA GLY A 218 11.08 -24.03 -34.80
C GLY A 218 10.83 -23.34 -33.45
N TRP A 219 11.49 -23.85 -32.44
CA TRP A 219 11.56 -23.23 -31.13
C TRP A 219 12.89 -23.50 -30.46
N THR A 220 13.32 -22.59 -29.56
CA THR A 220 14.48 -22.74 -28.70
C THR A 220 14.07 -22.54 -27.25
N VAL A 221 14.83 -23.15 -26.31
CA VAL A 221 14.62 -22.93 -24.88
C VAL A 221 15.05 -21.50 -24.55
N ASN A 222 14.18 -20.76 -23.88
CA ASN A 222 14.49 -19.39 -23.44
C ASN A 222 15.56 -19.43 -22.33
N PRO A 223 16.75 -18.86 -22.53
CA PRO A 223 17.80 -18.83 -21.50
C PRO A 223 17.42 -17.98 -20.27
N ASN A 224 16.46 -17.07 -20.41
CA ASN A 224 15.98 -16.21 -19.32
C ASN A 224 14.85 -16.85 -18.52
N TYR A 225 14.35 -18.03 -18.95
CA TYR A 225 13.28 -18.72 -18.26
C TYR A 225 13.76 -19.29 -16.94
N ILE A 226 13.07 -18.93 -15.86
CA ILE A 226 13.30 -19.48 -14.52
C ILE A 226 12.29 -20.61 -14.30
N GLY A 227 12.75 -21.86 -14.16
CA GLY A 227 11.91 -23.04 -13.92
C GLY A 227 12.05 -23.62 -12.53
N GLY A 228 11.23 -24.64 -12.21
CA GLY A 228 11.35 -25.43 -10.98
C GLY A 228 11.12 -24.63 -9.69
N THR A 229 11.78 -25.06 -8.61
CA THR A 229 11.65 -24.45 -7.27
C THR A 229 11.90 -22.93 -7.25
N PRO A 230 12.90 -22.35 -7.93
CA PRO A 230 13.10 -20.91 -7.98
C PRO A 230 11.87 -20.15 -8.52
N ARG A 231 11.19 -20.69 -9.56
CA ARG A 231 9.96 -20.08 -10.09
C ARG A 231 8.83 -20.10 -9.07
N THR A 232 8.68 -21.22 -8.34
CA THR A 232 7.65 -21.34 -7.30
C THR A 232 7.86 -20.33 -6.16
N ILE A 233 9.11 -20.16 -5.72
CA ILE A 233 9.47 -19.17 -4.69
C ILE A 233 9.20 -17.75 -5.23
N LEU A 234 9.65 -17.45 -6.44
CA LEU A 234 9.45 -16.14 -7.05
C LEU A 234 7.97 -15.80 -7.19
N LYS A 235 7.15 -16.79 -7.62
CA LYS A 235 5.71 -16.64 -7.71
C LYS A 235 5.08 -16.39 -6.33
N PHE A 236 5.47 -17.15 -5.30
CA PHE A 236 4.96 -16.94 -3.93
C PHE A 236 5.27 -15.53 -3.42
N VAL A 237 6.51 -15.05 -3.59
CA VAL A 237 6.91 -13.69 -3.20
C VAL A 237 6.15 -12.63 -3.99
N TYR A 238 5.93 -12.87 -5.29
CA TYR A 238 5.14 -12.00 -6.14
C TYR A 238 3.68 -11.94 -5.65
N ASP A 239 3.02 -13.09 -5.48
CA ASP A 239 1.60 -13.19 -5.08
C ASP A 239 1.33 -12.60 -3.68
N THR A 240 2.35 -12.53 -2.82
CA THR A 240 2.26 -11.89 -1.49
C THR A 240 2.63 -10.41 -1.48
N SER A 241 3.09 -9.85 -2.60
CA SER A 241 3.44 -8.43 -2.70
C SER A 241 2.20 -7.55 -2.72
N PRO A 242 2.17 -6.44 -1.96
CA PRO A 242 1.02 -5.53 -1.94
C PRO A 242 0.77 -4.78 -3.25
N TYR A 243 1.57 -5.02 -4.28
CA TYR A 243 1.45 -4.41 -5.62
C TYR A 243 1.24 -5.42 -6.73
N SER A 244 1.07 -6.72 -6.44
CA SER A 244 0.92 -7.78 -7.43
C SER A 244 -0.38 -7.67 -8.22
N PHE A 245 -1.49 -7.31 -7.55
CA PHE A 245 -2.82 -7.19 -8.17
C PHE A 245 -2.92 -6.09 -9.23
N TYR A 246 -2.07 -5.07 -9.17
CA TYR A 246 -2.11 -3.96 -10.14
C TYR A 246 -1.75 -4.40 -11.56
N PHE A 247 -1.05 -5.52 -11.67
CA PHE A 247 -0.50 -6.03 -12.93
C PHE A 247 -1.28 -7.22 -13.51
N PHE A 248 -2.26 -7.76 -12.79
CA PHE A 248 -3.09 -8.87 -13.28
C PHE A 248 -4.56 -8.47 -13.42
N GLU A 249 -5.25 -9.13 -14.36
CA GLU A 249 -6.71 -9.16 -14.37
C GLU A 249 -7.18 -9.73 -13.03
N SER A 250 -8.00 -8.95 -12.34
CA SER A 250 -8.47 -9.14 -10.97
C SER A 250 -9.03 -10.53 -10.70
N ASP A 251 -8.18 -11.45 -10.29
CA ASP A 251 -8.65 -12.68 -9.67
C ASP A 251 -8.91 -12.40 -8.17
N LYS A 252 -10.11 -12.79 -7.69
CA LYS A 252 -10.49 -12.61 -6.28
C LYS A 252 -9.54 -13.34 -5.32
N ASP A 253 -8.89 -14.38 -5.80
CA ASP A 253 -7.95 -15.17 -4.99
C ASP A 253 -6.64 -14.43 -4.72
N SER A 254 -6.20 -13.54 -5.64
CA SER A 254 -5.01 -12.72 -5.43
C SER A 254 -5.19 -11.71 -4.30
N LEU A 255 -6.32 -10.99 -4.28
CA LEU A 255 -6.62 -10.01 -3.21
C LEU A 255 -6.66 -10.65 -1.83
N LYS A 256 -7.16 -11.90 -1.73
CA LYS A 256 -7.19 -12.63 -0.47
C LYS A 256 -5.77 -12.96 0.00
N THR A 257 -4.93 -13.48 -0.87
CA THR A 257 -3.53 -13.84 -0.55
C THR A 257 -2.73 -12.63 -0.08
N GLU A 258 -2.87 -11.49 -0.76
CA GLU A 258 -2.21 -10.23 -0.37
C GLU A 258 -2.71 -9.71 0.98
N THR A 259 -4.01 -9.79 1.23
CA THR A 259 -4.61 -9.38 2.50
C THR A 259 -4.10 -10.25 3.66
N GLU A 260 -4.01 -11.57 3.46
CA GLU A 260 -3.47 -12.51 4.45
C GLU A 260 -1.96 -12.23 4.71
N ALA A 261 -1.17 -12.02 3.65
CA ALA A 261 0.24 -11.66 3.76
C ALA A 261 0.44 -10.34 4.52
N ALA A 262 -0.35 -9.31 4.20
CA ALA A 262 -0.33 -8.04 4.91
C ALA A 262 -0.67 -8.20 6.40
N GLY A 263 -1.64 -9.05 6.74
CA GLY A 263 -1.97 -9.40 8.13
C GLY A 263 -0.79 -10.02 8.88
N ILE A 264 -0.07 -10.94 8.24
CA ILE A 264 1.13 -11.55 8.82
C ILE A 264 2.23 -10.49 9.04
N VAL A 265 2.47 -9.61 8.05
CA VAL A 265 3.44 -8.51 8.16
C VAL A 265 3.07 -7.56 9.29
N PHE A 266 1.79 -7.21 9.44
CA PHE A 266 1.30 -6.39 10.54
C PHE A 266 1.63 -7.00 11.90
N LEU A 267 1.32 -8.29 12.09
CA LEU A 267 1.59 -9.00 13.34
C LEU A 267 3.10 -9.10 13.63
N ALA A 268 3.90 -9.45 12.62
CA ALA A 268 5.35 -9.55 12.75
C ALA A 268 5.99 -8.20 13.09
N ALA A 269 5.63 -7.13 12.36
CA ALA A 269 6.14 -5.78 12.62
C ALA A 269 5.74 -5.28 14.02
N THR A 270 4.51 -5.58 14.45
CA THR A 270 4.02 -5.22 15.79
C THR A 270 4.82 -5.96 16.88
N ALA A 271 5.04 -7.27 16.73
CA ALA A 271 5.82 -8.06 17.68
C ALA A 271 7.27 -7.56 17.77
N LEU A 272 7.92 -7.32 16.62
CA LEU A 272 9.28 -6.75 16.55
C LEU A 272 9.33 -5.34 17.14
N GLY A 273 8.31 -4.54 16.97
CA GLY A 273 8.21 -3.19 17.52
C GLY A 273 8.15 -3.20 19.06
N VAL A 274 7.36 -4.09 19.63
CA VAL A 274 7.31 -4.31 21.10
C VAL A 274 8.65 -4.77 21.62
N LEU A 275 9.31 -5.71 20.95
CA LEU A 275 10.63 -6.19 21.36
C LEU A 275 11.67 -5.07 21.27
N SER A 276 11.65 -4.29 20.21
CA SER A 276 12.60 -3.18 19.98
C SER A 276 12.49 -2.09 21.02
N ILE A 277 11.26 -1.63 21.33
CA ILE A 277 11.06 -0.54 22.29
C ILE A 277 11.44 -0.94 23.72
N ASN A 278 11.25 -2.24 24.06
CA ASN A 278 11.59 -2.74 25.39
C ASN A 278 13.10 -2.91 25.58
N LYS A 279 13.85 -3.26 24.53
CA LYS A 279 15.30 -3.43 24.58
C LYS A 279 16.07 -2.12 24.41
N LYS A 280 15.47 -1.10 23.80
CA LYS A 280 16.16 0.14 23.50
C LYS A 280 16.37 0.98 24.74
N GLU A 281 17.62 1.32 25.02
CA GLU A 281 17.97 2.34 25.99
C GLU A 281 17.83 3.71 25.31
N TYR A 282 17.05 4.58 25.92
CA TYR A 282 16.90 5.96 25.47
C TYR A 282 17.78 6.83 26.36
N PRO A 283 18.91 7.35 25.85
CA PRO A 283 19.84 8.18 26.60
C PRO A 283 19.26 9.51 27.04
#